data_b10bc88a19cce35608d8c703d374b7d3
#
_entry.id   b10bc88a19cce35608d8c703d374b7d3
#
_cell.length_a   1.000
_cell.length_b   1.000
_cell.length_c   1.000
_cell.angle_alpha   90.00
_cell.angle_beta   90.00
_cell.angle_gamma   90.00
#
_symmetry.space_group_name_H-M   'P 1'
#
loop_
_entity.id
_entity.type
_entity.pdbx_description
1 polymer ?
#
loop_
_entity_poly.entity_id
_entity_poly.type
_entity_poly.pdbx_seq_one_letter_code
_entity_poly.pdbx_strand_id
1 'polypeptide(L)' 'MKFTVGDRIKAKKPHACGGREWEVMRIGADVKLRCLKCGRVIFLSVPEAEKIVAVYFPIGENNGDK' A
#
# COMPACT_ATOMS: atom_id res chain seq x y z
N MET A 1 -5.52 11.33 2.02
CA MET A 1 -4.20 10.73 1.71
C MET A 1 -4.15 10.39 0.24
N LYS A 2 -3.05 10.69 -0.42
CA LYS A 2 -2.90 10.35 -1.82
C LYS A 2 -1.92 9.23 -1.97
N PHE A 3 -2.25 8.26 -2.83
CA PHE A 3 -1.35 7.17 -3.14
C PHE A 3 -0.67 7.46 -4.48
N THR A 4 0.54 6.98 -4.64
CA THR A 4 1.29 7.08 -5.89
C THR A 4 1.84 5.69 -6.19
N VAL A 5 1.90 5.35 -7.47
CA VAL A 5 2.46 4.05 -7.87
C VAL A 5 3.89 3.93 -7.35
N GLY A 6 4.19 2.83 -6.70
CA GLY A 6 5.49 2.60 -6.09
C GLY A 6 5.53 2.89 -4.59
N ASP A 7 4.51 3.55 -4.06
CA ASP A 7 4.45 3.80 -2.63
C ASP A 7 4.29 2.48 -1.88
N ARG A 8 4.69 2.47 -0.64
CA ARG A 8 4.50 1.32 0.24
C ARG A 8 3.66 1.72 1.42
N ILE A 9 2.87 0.78 1.89
CA ILE A 9 2.05 0.99 3.08
C ILE A 9 2.18 -0.21 3.99
N LYS A 10 1.92 0.03 5.28
CA LYS A 10 1.84 -1.03 6.25
C LYS A 10 0.41 -1.06 6.74
N ALA A 11 -0.25 -2.19 6.59
CA ALA A 11 -1.64 -2.33 6.97
C ALA A 11 -1.78 -2.48 8.48
N LYS A 12 -2.96 -2.13 9.00
CA LYS A 12 -3.23 -2.27 10.41
C LYS A 12 -3.30 -3.72 10.84
N LYS A 13 -3.73 -4.60 9.94
CA LYS A 13 -3.87 -6.01 10.23
C LYS A 13 -3.16 -6.83 9.18
N PRO A 14 -2.59 -7.97 9.54
CA PRO A 14 -1.99 -8.85 8.54
C PRO A 14 -3.08 -9.53 7.73
N HIS A 15 -2.78 -9.87 6.49
CA HIS A 15 -3.69 -10.70 5.73
C HIS A 15 -3.31 -12.20 5.92
N ALA A 16 -3.95 -13.07 5.17
CA ALA A 16 -3.85 -14.52 5.41
C ALA A 16 -2.40 -15.05 5.43
N CYS A 17 -1.48 -14.43 4.71
CA CYS A 17 -0.10 -14.90 4.71
C CYS A 17 0.72 -14.36 5.89
N GLY A 18 0.12 -13.52 6.71
CA GLY A 18 0.82 -12.91 7.84
C GLY A 18 1.53 -11.62 7.51
N GLY A 19 1.60 -11.24 6.24
CA GLY A 19 2.26 -10.01 5.85
C GLY A 19 1.34 -8.82 6.01
N ARG A 20 1.91 -7.66 6.28
CA ARG A 20 1.14 -6.43 6.42
C ARG A 20 1.61 -5.35 5.48
N GLU A 21 2.71 -5.54 4.79
CA GLU A 21 3.27 -4.51 3.92
C GLU A 21 2.80 -4.72 2.49
N TRP A 22 2.39 -3.65 1.87
CA TRP A 22 1.85 -3.66 0.52
C TRP A 22 2.51 -2.58 -0.31
N GLU A 23 2.64 -2.85 -1.60
CA GLU A 23 3.15 -1.86 -2.54
C GLU A 23 2.01 -1.43 -3.45
N VAL A 24 1.90 -0.12 -3.70
CA VAL A 24 0.89 0.41 -4.60
C VAL A 24 1.35 0.16 -6.02
N MET A 25 0.63 -0.71 -6.74
CA MET A 25 0.99 -1.10 -8.09
C MET A 25 0.31 -0.23 -9.13
N ARG A 26 -0.92 0.21 -8.84
CA ARG A 26 -1.68 0.97 -9.79
C ARG A 26 -2.76 1.78 -9.08
N ILE A 27 -3.10 2.91 -9.66
CA ILE A 27 -4.15 3.76 -9.13
C ILE A 27 -5.07 4.13 -10.27
N GLY A 28 -6.36 3.97 -10.04
CA GLY A 28 -7.40 4.32 -10.98
C GLY A 28 -8.68 4.44 -10.18
N ALA A 29 -9.76 3.85 -10.68
CA ALA A 29 -10.99 3.79 -9.90
C ALA A 29 -10.73 3.03 -8.60
N ASP A 30 -9.85 2.00 -8.67
CA ASP A 30 -9.43 1.25 -7.51
C ASP A 30 -7.93 1.33 -7.36
N VAL A 31 -7.44 1.06 -6.17
CA VAL A 31 -6.01 0.98 -5.89
C VAL A 31 -5.62 -0.50 -5.93
N LYS A 32 -4.63 -0.81 -6.73
CA LYS A 32 -4.11 -2.17 -6.82
C LYS A 32 -2.91 -2.28 -5.89
N LEU A 33 -2.98 -3.19 -4.94
CA LEU A 33 -1.94 -3.39 -3.95
C LEU A 33 -1.37 -4.80 -4.07
N ARG A 34 -0.07 -4.90 -3.87
CA ARG A 34 0.60 -6.20 -3.90
C ARG A 34 1.28 -6.42 -2.56
N CYS A 35 1.04 -7.58 -1.97
CA CYS A 35 1.67 -7.95 -0.72
C CYS A 35 3.16 -8.19 -0.94
N LEU A 36 4.00 -7.54 -0.14
CA LEU A 36 5.43 -7.69 -0.29
C LEU A 36 5.95 -9.02 0.25
N LYS A 37 5.13 -9.71 1.01
CA LYS A 37 5.56 -10.99 1.56
C LYS A 37 5.22 -12.16 0.65
N CYS A 38 3.98 -12.25 0.17
CA CYS A 38 3.55 -13.40 -0.62
C CYS A 38 3.25 -13.05 -2.09
N GLY A 39 3.24 -11.79 -2.44
CA GLY A 39 2.97 -11.38 -3.82
C GLY A 39 1.51 -11.30 -4.18
N ARG A 40 0.60 -11.54 -3.24
CA ARG A 40 -0.82 -11.50 -3.55
C ARG A 40 -1.24 -10.08 -3.93
N VAL A 41 -2.11 -9.98 -4.91
CA VAL A 41 -2.61 -8.70 -5.39
C VAL A 41 -4.08 -8.56 -4.99
N ILE A 42 -4.44 -7.40 -4.47
CA ILE A 42 -5.82 -7.08 -4.13
C ILE A 42 -6.18 -5.73 -4.72
N PHE A 43 -7.47 -5.49 -4.87
CA PHE A 43 -8.01 -4.22 -5.34
C PHE A 43 -8.91 -3.65 -4.26
N LEU A 44 -8.70 -2.38 -3.93
CA LEU A 44 -9.53 -1.69 -2.94
C LEU A 44 -9.89 -0.33 -3.49
N SER A 45 -11.06 0.17 -3.09
CA SER A 45 -11.38 1.56 -3.41
C SER A 45 -10.42 2.46 -2.63
N VAL A 46 -10.23 3.70 -3.08
CA VAL A 46 -9.33 4.61 -2.40
C VAL A 46 -9.71 4.78 -0.93
N PRO A 47 -10.98 5.01 -0.57
CA PRO A 47 -11.34 5.13 0.85
C PRO A 47 -11.03 3.88 1.65
N GLU A 48 -11.23 2.71 1.05
CA GLU A 48 -10.94 1.46 1.76
C GLU A 48 -9.44 1.27 1.94
N ALA A 49 -8.66 1.61 0.93
CA ALA A 49 -7.22 1.52 1.04
C ALA A 49 -6.71 2.43 2.13
N GLU A 50 -7.27 3.63 2.24
CA GLU A 50 -6.87 4.57 3.28
C GLU A 50 -7.20 4.04 4.67
N LYS A 51 -8.29 3.31 4.80
CA LYS A 51 -8.68 2.77 6.09
C LYS A 51 -7.74 1.70 6.61
N ILE A 52 -7.13 0.95 5.73
CA ILE A 52 -6.26 -0.14 6.17
C ILE A 52 -4.83 0.32 6.45
N VAL A 53 -4.49 1.55 6.06
CA VAL A 53 -3.11 2.03 6.20
C VAL A 53 -2.83 2.41 7.65
N ALA A 54 -1.84 1.78 8.24
CA ALA A 54 -1.34 2.18 9.54
C ALA A 54 -0.14 3.10 9.37
N VAL A 55 0.76 2.77 8.43
CA VAL A 55 1.93 3.57 8.16
C VAL A 55 2.07 3.72 6.65
N TYR A 56 2.38 4.92 6.20
CA TYR A 56 2.50 5.23 4.79
C TYR A 56 3.94 5.63 4.49
N PHE A 57 4.53 5.00 3.48
CA PHE A 57 5.90 5.28 3.07
C PHE A 57 5.89 5.81 1.64
N PRO A 58 5.73 7.11 1.44
CA PRO A 58 5.67 7.66 0.09
C PRO A 58 7.03 7.56 -0.59
N ILE A 59 7.03 7.05 -1.82
CA ILE A 59 8.25 6.81 -2.53
C ILE A 59 9.01 8.11 -2.82
N GLY A 60 8.30 9.18 -3.03
CA GLY A 60 8.94 10.44 -3.40
C GLY A 60 9.59 11.19 -2.27
N GLU A 61 9.28 10.83 -1.03
CA GLU A 61 9.80 11.56 0.10
C GLU A 61 10.97 10.91 0.76
N ASN A 62 11.25 9.71 0.39
CA ASN A 62 12.27 9.00 1.06
C ASN A 62 13.63 9.49 0.80
N ASN A 63 13.72 10.26 -0.15
CA ASN A 63 14.98 10.63 -0.51
C ASN A 63 15.51 11.66 0.29
N GLY A 64 15.02 11.98 0.74
CA GLY A 64 15.55 12.90 1.31
C GLY A 64 16.38 12.98 2.30
N ASP A 65 15.98 12.56 2.29
CA ASP A 65 16.27 12.80 2.99
C ASP A 65 16.95 12.57 3.39
N LYS A 66 16.94 12.38 3.33
CA LYS A 66 17.49 12.29 3.71
C LYS A 66 18.03 12.23 3.87
#